data_6a437961baa1aa207e69985320043343
#
_entry.id   6a437961baa1aa207e69985320043343
#
_cell.length_a   1.000
_cell.length_b   1.000
_cell.length_c   1.000
_cell.angle_alpha   90.00
_cell.angle_beta   90.00
_cell.angle_gamma   90.00
#
_symmetry.space_group_name_H-M   'P 1'
#
loop_
_entity.id
_entity.type
_entity.pdbx_description
1 polymer ?
#
loop_
_entity_poly.entity_id
_entity_poly.type
_entity_poly.pdbx_seq_one_letter_code
_entity_poly.pdbx_strand_id
1 'polypeptide(L)'
;MKVLTLLEKLGRGNQPNVQVQIFATISSETVDNDYQNIKQSVHKIIVEQMTPTEQMVLSAVQQEAAEVEQVIGNYVDKVLEDNPFAVPVSERGRIVSDLRDEMLGLGPIESLLKDPSITEIMVNGPKKVFIERMGKLQLSGVQFHDDAHVMNIIERILSPIGRHIDESTPLVDARLKDGSRVNIIIPPLALCGPCITIRKFAQKALSVENLISFGTLDRKMADFIKACIQARINILVSGGTGSGKTTTLNVLSSFIPENERIVTIEDAAELKLQQTHVVTLESRPANIEGSGQITIRDLVKNALRMRPDRIIVGEVRSGEALDMLQAMNTGHDGSLTTAHANTPRDALSRLETMVLMAGFEMPVRAIREQISSAIELILQQSRLKDGSRKITYITEVQHMEGDVITTQDLFRFEQTGMDADGKLTGHFVSTGMQPGFMEKFQTNGVELPEDFFMPDEEAGGRYY
;
A
#
# COMPACT_ATOMS: atom_id res chain seq x y z
N MET A 1 7.91 37.95 -38.44
CA MET A 1 7.85 37.80 -39.90
C MET A 1 7.99 36.37 -40.42
N LYS A 2 8.39 35.39 -39.62
CA LYS A 2 8.47 33.96 -40.03
C LYS A 2 7.21 33.11 -39.69
N VAL A 3 6.32 33.61 -38.88
CA VAL A 3 5.08 32.92 -38.48
C VAL A 3 3.95 33.05 -39.48
N LEU A 4 3.90 34.19 -40.19
CA LEU A 4 2.86 34.44 -41.23
C LEU A 4 3.01 33.52 -42.46
N THR A 5 4.24 33.09 -42.80
CA THR A 5 4.52 32.23 -43.96
C THR A 5 4.11 30.78 -43.76
N LEU A 6 3.93 30.34 -42.50
CA LEU A 6 3.48 28.95 -42.17
C LEU A 6 1.94 28.87 -42.24
N LEU A 7 1.25 29.93 -41.90
CA LEU A 7 -0.23 30.03 -41.94
C LEU A 7 -0.82 30.06 -43.35
N GLU A 8 -0.06 30.66 -44.31
CA GLU A 8 -0.46 30.67 -45.74
C GLU A 8 -0.31 29.33 -46.45
N LYS A 9 0.56 28.45 -45.95
CA LYS A 9 0.76 27.08 -46.50
C LYS A 9 -0.25 26.05 -45.98
N LEU A 10 -0.91 26.31 -44.85
CA LEU A 10 -1.90 25.41 -44.23
C LEU A 10 -3.35 25.72 -44.63
N GLY A 11 -3.58 26.78 -45.41
CA GLY A 11 -4.92 27.29 -45.78
C GLY A 11 -5.66 26.52 -46.88
N ARG A 12 -5.28 25.30 -47.26
CA ARG A 12 -6.00 24.48 -48.25
C ARG A 12 -6.28 23.08 -47.71
N GLY A 13 -7.09 23.00 -46.67
CA GLY A 13 -7.63 21.73 -46.21
C GLY A 13 -8.76 21.99 -45.22
N ASN A 14 -9.96 21.66 -45.62
CA ASN A 14 -11.19 21.84 -44.89
C ASN A 14 -11.25 20.86 -43.70
N GLN A 15 -10.62 21.21 -42.55
CA GLN A 15 -10.88 20.58 -41.26
C GLN A 15 -10.82 21.63 -40.12
N PRO A 16 -11.96 22.05 -39.56
CA PRO A 16 -12.00 23.09 -38.51
C PRO A 16 -11.43 22.66 -37.14
N ASN A 17 -11.17 21.37 -36.89
CA ASN A 17 -10.77 20.88 -35.58
C ASN A 17 -9.26 20.96 -35.28
N VAL A 18 -8.39 21.05 -36.28
CA VAL A 18 -6.94 21.04 -36.07
C VAL A 18 -6.41 22.41 -35.64
N GLN A 19 -7.02 23.51 -36.15
CA GLN A 19 -6.62 24.87 -35.77
C GLN A 19 -6.98 25.21 -34.31
N VAL A 20 -8.12 24.74 -33.82
CA VAL A 20 -8.56 24.97 -32.42
C VAL A 20 -7.66 24.20 -31.44
N GLN A 21 -7.23 22.98 -31.78
CA GLN A 21 -6.31 22.23 -30.93
C GLN A 21 -4.90 22.83 -30.88
N ILE A 22 -4.37 23.35 -31.98
CA ILE A 22 -3.03 23.97 -32.01
C ILE A 22 -3.02 25.27 -31.21
N PHE A 23 -4.06 26.10 -31.30
CA PHE A 23 -4.19 27.32 -30.51
C PHE A 23 -4.42 27.04 -29.02
N ALA A 24 -5.18 25.98 -28.67
CA ALA A 24 -5.38 25.57 -27.28
C ALA A 24 -4.09 25.02 -26.66
N THR A 25 -3.28 24.27 -27.42
CA THR A 25 -2.00 23.70 -26.93
C THR A 25 -0.94 24.80 -26.77
N ILE A 26 -0.82 25.74 -27.71
CA ILE A 26 0.13 26.86 -27.61
C ILE A 26 -0.25 27.82 -26.48
N SER A 27 -1.55 28.04 -26.25
CA SER A 27 -2.00 28.91 -25.15
C SER A 27 -1.84 28.24 -23.77
N SER A 28 -1.94 26.91 -23.67
CA SER A 28 -1.72 26.20 -22.40
C SER A 28 -0.24 26.13 -22.02
N GLU A 29 0.68 25.91 -22.97
CA GLU A 29 2.12 25.89 -22.68
C GLU A 29 2.68 27.27 -22.30
N THR A 30 2.16 28.36 -22.86
CA THR A 30 2.56 29.73 -22.48
C THR A 30 2.03 30.11 -21.11
N VAL A 31 0.78 29.79 -20.77
CA VAL A 31 0.18 30.04 -19.45
C VAL A 31 0.89 29.23 -18.38
N ASP A 32 1.24 27.99 -18.63
CA ASP A 32 1.98 27.15 -17.68
C ASP A 32 3.40 27.69 -17.42
N ASN A 33 4.10 28.17 -18.45
CA ASN A 33 5.41 28.81 -18.30
C ASN A 33 5.33 30.11 -17.49
N ASP A 34 4.34 30.96 -17.76
CA ASP A 34 4.14 32.21 -17.02
C ASP A 34 3.74 31.94 -15.56
N TYR A 35 2.92 30.94 -15.31
CA TYR A 35 2.58 30.47 -13.98
C TYR A 35 3.83 30.03 -13.17
N GLN A 36 4.68 29.20 -13.74
CA GLN A 36 5.92 28.74 -13.10
C GLN A 36 6.90 29.89 -12.85
N ASN A 37 7.02 30.84 -13.80
CA ASN A 37 7.89 32.00 -13.66
C ASN A 37 7.43 32.92 -12.51
N ILE A 38 6.13 33.17 -12.37
CA ILE A 38 5.58 33.93 -11.24
C ILE A 38 5.78 33.22 -9.93
N LYS A 39 5.46 31.94 -9.86
CA LYS A 39 5.66 31.13 -8.66
C LYS A 39 7.11 31.20 -8.18
N GLN A 40 8.09 31.09 -9.08
CA GLN A 40 9.52 31.23 -8.76
C GLN A 40 9.88 32.63 -8.29
N SER A 41 9.35 33.66 -8.94
CA SER A 41 9.61 35.05 -8.56
C SER A 41 9.07 35.35 -7.16
N VAL A 42 7.85 34.90 -6.86
CA VAL A 42 7.25 35.04 -5.51
C VAL A 42 8.07 34.29 -4.48
N HIS A 43 8.44 33.03 -4.74
CA HIS A 43 9.25 32.21 -3.83
C HIS A 43 10.59 32.91 -3.51
N LYS A 44 11.28 33.43 -4.53
CA LYS A 44 12.53 34.18 -4.36
C LYS A 44 12.35 35.43 -3.50
N ILE A 45 11.30 36.22 -3.76
CA ILE A 45 11.00 37.43 -3.00
C ILE A 45 10.66 37.11 -1.55
N ILE A 46 9.89 36.03 -1.30
CA ILE A 46 9.61 35.57 0.07
C ILE A 46 10.91 35.25 0.79
N VAL A 47 11.80 34.46 0.19
CA VAL A 47 13.07 34.07 0.82
C VAL A 47 13.98 35.27 1.08
N GLU A 48 14.02 36.28 0.17
CA GLU A 48 14.92 37.44 0.27
C GLU A 48 14.36 38.57 1.16
N GLN A 49 13.04 38.74 1.25
CA GLN A 49 12.42 39.89 1.89
C GLN A 49 11.60 39.57 3.14
N MET A 50 11.44 38.30 3.49
CA MET A 50 10.66 37.88 4.63
C MET A 50 11.26 38.38 5.95
N THR A 51 10.43 39.02 6.75
CA THR A 51 10.83 39.54 8.06
C THR A 51 11.01 38.40 9.08
N PRO A 52 11.81 38.63 10.16
CA PRO A 52 11.95 37.62 11.22
C PRO A 52 10.62 37.21 11.87
N THR A 53 9.65 38.12 11.93
CA THR A 53 8.31 37.83 12.46
C THR A 53 7.53 36.90 11.54
N GLU A 54 7.57 37.12 10.23
CA GLU A 54 6.94 36.25 9.24
C GLU A 54 7.63 34.89 9.18
N GLN A 55 8.97 34.81 9.35
CA GLN A 55 9.70 33.58 9.50
C GLN A 55 9.23 32.78 10.73
N MET A 56 8.96 33.46 11.83
CA MET A 56 8.38 32.81 13.02
C MET A 56 6.98 32.27 12.72
N VAL A 57 6.15 33.00 11.98
CA VAL A 57 4.81 32.54 11.55
C VAL A 57 4.93 31.29 10.68
N LEU A 58 5.86 31.25 9.73
CA LEU A 58 6.05 30.09 8.86
C LEU A 58 6.73 28.90 9.58
N SER A 59 7.54 29.14 10.61
CA SER A 59 8.26 28.08 11.33
C SER A 59 7.51 27.50 12.53
N ALA A 60 6.45 28.15 13.00
CA ALA A 60 5.70 27.72 14.18
C ALA A 60 4.80 26.52 13.85
N VAL A 61 5.09 25.40 14.49
CA VAL A 61 4.47 24.06 14.24
C VAL A 61 2.96 24.01 14.56
N GLN A 62 2.38 25.05 15.16
CA GLN A 62 1.00 25.07 15.67
C GLN A 62 0.12 26.20 15.15
N GLN A 63 0.53 26.96 14.12
CA GLN A 63 -0.29 28.06 13.62
C GLN A 63 -1.38 27.59 12.65
N GLU A 64 -2.49 28.34 12.64
CA GLU A 64 -3.61 28.10 11.72
C GLU A 64 -3.15 28.30 10.28
N ALA A 65 -3.50 27.38 9.39
CA ALA A 65 -3.15 27.45 7.97
C ALA A 65 -3.53 28.78 7.30
N ALA A 66 -4.53 29.46 7.85
CA ALA A 66 -5.01 30.75 7.38
C ALA A 66 -3.99 31.90 7.54
N GLU A 67 -3.22 31.93 8.65
CA GLU A 67 -2.20 32.99 8.84
C GLU A 67 -1.05 32.84 7.87
N VAL A 68 -0.63 31.60 7.61
CA VAL A 68 0.41 31.29 6.63
C VAL A 68 -0.02 31.65 5.22
N GLU A 69 -1.26 31.29 4.86
CA GLU A 69 -1.83 31.64 3.55
C GLU A 69 -1.95 33.15 3.36
N GLN A 70 -2.23 33.89 4.44
CA GLN A 70 -2.30 35.35 4.39
C GLN A 70 -0.92 35.98 4.14
N VAL A 71 0.13 35.51 4.81
CA VAL A 71 1.51 35.99 4.60
C VAL A 71 1.96 35.72 3.17
N ILE A 72 1.80 34.47 2.69
CA ILE A 72 2.15 34.10 1.31
C ILE A 72 1.31 34.92 0.32
N GLY A 73 0.00 35.08 0.58
CA GLY A 73 -0.92 35.83 -0.24
C GLY A 73 -0.47 37.26 -0.48
N ASN A 74 0.02 37.95 0.55
CA ASN A 74 0.50 39.34 0.43
C ASN A 74 1.70 39.46 -0.53
N TYR A 75 2.62 38.47 -0.51
CA TYR A 75 3.74 38.43 -1.45
C TYR A 75 3.29 38.11 -2.87
N VAL A 76 2.33 37.20 -3.03
CA VAL A 76 1.74 36.87 -4.34
C VAL A 76 1.08 38.13 -4.93
N ASP A 77 0.27 38.86 -4.15
CA ASP A 77 -0.39 40.08 -4.60
C ASP A 77 0.60 41.15 -5.07
N LYS A 78 1.68 41.36 -4.29
CA LYS A 78 2.74 42.30 -4.66
C LYS A 78 3.40 41.98 -6.02
N VAL A 79 3.67 40.70 -6.28
CA VAL A 79 4.26 40.28 -7.58
C VAL A 79 3.28 40.38 -8.72
N LEU A 80 1.99 40.09 -8.46
CA LEU A 80 0.95 40.19 -9.47
C LEU A 80 0.60 41.67 -9.80
N GLU A 81 0.75 42.59 -8.84
CA GLU A 81 0.62 44.04 -9.11
C GLU A 81 1.68 44.53 -10.09
N ASP A 82 2.92 44.04 -9.97
CA ASP A 82 4.03 44.36 -10.87
C ASP A 82 3.90 43.65 -12.24
N ASN A 83 3.17 42.54 -12.32
CA ASN A 83 2.99 41.71 -13.52
C ASN A 83 1.53 41.30 -13.77
N PRO A 84 0.58 42.25 -13.98
CA PRO A 84 -0.85 41.98 -13.94
C PRO A 84 -1.43 41.13 -15.06
N PHE A 85 -0.65 40.88 -16.14
CA PHE A 85 -1.08 40.08 -17.30
C PHE A 85 -0.44 38.69 -17.39
N ALA A 86 0.42 38.36 -16.47
CA ALA A 86 1.19 37.10 -16.56
C ALA A 86 0.39 35.87 -16.13
N VAL A 87 -0.58 36.04 -15.20
CA VAL A 87 -1.44 34.93 -14.72
C VAL A 87 -2.86 35.46 -14.45
N PRO A 88 -3.91 34.71 -14.80
CA PRO A 88 -5.28 35.10 -14.46
C PRO A 88 -5.48 35.21 -12.94
N VAL A 89 -6.27 36.20 -12.51
CA VAL A 89 -6.59 36.40 -11.06
C VAL A 89 -7.21 35.14 -10.42
N SER A 90 -7.90 34.30 -11.21
CA SER A 90 -8.45 33.02 -10.77
C SER A 90 -7.40 32.03 -10.31
N GLU A 91 -6.15 32.12 -10.78
CA GLU A 91 -5.03 31.22 -10.39
C GLU A 91 -4.32 31.67 -9.10
N ARG A 92 -4.63 32.85 -8.57
CA ARG A 92 -4.02 33.39 -7.35
C ARG A 92 -4.09 32.40 -6.17
N GLY A 93 -5.27 31.86 -5.93
CA GLY A 93 -5.46 30.89 -4.83
C GLY A 93 -4.63 29.60 -5.01
N ARG A 94 -4.45 29.17 -6.25
CA ARG A 94 -3.60 28.03 -6.60
C ARG A 94 -2.12 28.34 -6.34
N ILE A 95 -1.64 29.53 -6.74
CA ILE A 95 -0.26 29.96 -6.47
C ILE A 95 0.03 30.00 -4.97
N VAL A 96 -0.88 30.57 -4.16
CA VAL A 96 -0.74 30.64 -2.70
C VAL A 96 -0.68 29.24 -2.09
N SER A 97 -1.57 28.33 -2.52
CA SER A 97 -1.58 26.95 -2.05
C SER A 97 -0.31 26.20 -2.45
N ASP A 98 0.14 26.33 -3.69
CA ASP A 98 1.35 25.66 -4.18
C ASP A 98 2.61 26.18 -3.46
N LEU A 99 2.70 27.49 -3.20
CA LEU A 99 3.81 28.08 -2.44
C LEU A 99 3.80 27.64 -0.98
N ARG A 100 2.63 27.58 -0.35
CA ARG A 100 2.50 27.03 1.00
C ARG A 100 3.02 25.58 1.05
N ASP A 101 2.56 24.74 0.11
CA ASP A 101 2.95 23.33 0.04
C ASP A 101 4.46 23.16 -0.27
N GLU A 102 5.04 24.09 -1.03
CA GLU A 102 6.49 24.13 -1.32
C GLU A 102 7.32 24.58 -0.11
N MET A 103 6.82 25.55 0.65
CA MET A 103 7.55 26.11 1.79
C MET A 103 7.40 25.28 3.06
N LEU A 104 6.22 24.75 3.34
CA LEU A 104 5.88 24.07 4.61
C LEU A 104 5.66 22.56 4.45
N GLY A 105 5.28 22.10 3.27
CA GLY A 105 5.02 20.71 2.97
C GLY A 105 6.19 20.00 2.30
N LEU A 106 5.87 18.96 1.56
CA LEU A 106 6.82 18.19 0.76
C LEU A 106 6.93 18.69 -0.68
N GLY A 107 6.78 20.01 -0.86
CA GLY A 107 6.97 20.67 -2.14
C GLY A 107 5.99 20.19 -3.23
N PRO A 108 6.48 20.01 -4.46
CA PRO A 108 5.63 19.67 -5.60
C PRO A 108 4.82 18.38 -5.43
N ILE A 109 5.28 17.44 -4.60
CA ILE A 109 4.57 16.16 -4.36
C ILE A 109 3.46 16.24 -3.31
N GLU A 110 3.31 17.36 -2.62
CA GLU A 110 2.30 17.54 -1.58
C GLU A 110 0.87 17.37 -2.13
N SER A 111 0.60 17.91 -3.33
CA SER A 111 -0.69 17.73 -4.02
C SER A 111 -0.99 16.27 -4.36
N LEU A 112 0.04 15.50 -4.73
CA LEU A 112 -0.08 14.07 -5.02
C LEU A 112 -0.33 13.26 -3.74
N LEU A 113 0.28 13.67 -2.63
CA LEU A 113 0.05 13.06 -1.31
C LEU A 113 -1.39 13.28 -0.83
N LYS A 114 -1.99 14.42 -1.12
CA LYS A 114 -3.38 14.74 -0.76
C LYS A 114 -4.42 14.04 -1.64
N ASP A 115 -4.08 13.61 -2.87
CA ASP A 115 -5.00 12.93 -3.78
C ASP A 115 -5.25 11.46 -3.33
N PRO A 116 -6.46 11.10 -2.85
CA PRO A 116 -6.75 9.76 -2.36
C PRO A 116 -6.76 8.68 -3.45
N SER A 117 -6.81 9.07 -4.73
CA SER A 117 -6.79 8.14 -5.86
C SER A 117 -5.38 7.63 -6.20
N ILE A 118 -4.33 8.28 -5.67
CA ILE A 118 -2.93 7.92 -5.85
C ILE A 118 -2.50 6.99 -4.73
N THR A 119 -1.91 5.86 -5.08
CA THR A 119 -1.41 4.84 -4.15
C THR A 119 0.11 4.89 -3.98
N GLU A 120 0.84 5.23 -5.04
CA GLU A 120 2.30 5.35 -5.00
C GLU A 120 2.77 6.60 -5.76
N ILE A 121 3.86 7.20 -5.28
CA ILE A 121 4.55 8.35 -5.89
C ILE A 121 6.01 7.98 -6.04
N MET A 122 6.56 8.12 -7.24
CA MET A 122 7.93 7.74 -7.56
C MET A 122 8.64 8.92 -8.23
N VAL A 123 9.52 9.58 -7.49
CA VAL A 123 10.41 10.64 -7.98
C VAL A 123 11.68 9.97 -8.49
N ASN A 124 11.93 10.02 -9.78
CA ASN A 124 13.11 9.49 -10.45
C ASN A 124 13.98 10.64 -10.96
N GLY A 125 14.67 11.31 -10.04
CA GLY A 125 15.31 12.59 -10.29
C GLY A 125 14.29 13.74 -10.45
N PRO A 126 14.75 14.98 -10.71
CA PRO A 126 13.89 16.16 -10.59
C PRO A 126 12.82 16.26 -11.67
N LYS A 127 13.01 15.68 -12.84
CA LYS A 127 12.14 15.88 -14.01
C LYS A 127 11.13 14.77 -14.26
N LYS A 128 11.21 13.64 -13.54
CA LYS A 128 10.35 12.47 -13.79
C LYS A 128 9.69 12.03 -12.49
N VAL A 129 8.43 12.42 -12.30
CA VAL A 129 7.61 11.98 -11.17
C VAL A 129 6.49 11.11 -11.72
N PHE A 130 6.51 9.83 -11.37
CA PHE A 130 5.47 8.86 -11.69
C PHE A 130 4.54 8.67 -10.52
N ILE A 131 3.29 8.33 -10.82
CA ILE A 131 2.29 7.97 -9.82
C ILE A 131 1.63 6.65 -10.20
N GLU A 132 1.18 5.90 -9.20
CA GLU A 132 0.24 4.81 -9.43
C GLU A 132 -1.18 5.28 -9.07
N ARG A 133 -2.11 5.17 -10.04
CA ARG A 133 -3.52 5.47 -9.87
C ARG A 133 -4.35 4.30 -10.39
N MET A 134 -5.23 3.74 -9.55
CA MET A 134 -6.05 2.55 -9.89
C MET A 134 -5.20 1.38 -10.42
N GLY A 135 -4.00 1.15 -9.85
CA GLY A 135 -3.09 0.08 -10.26
C GLY A 135 -2.37 0.32 -11.59
N LYS A 136 -2.46 1.52 -12.20
CA LYS A 136 -1.76 1.89 -13.43
C LYS A 136 -0.72 2.96 -13.17
N LEU A 137 0.49 2.72 -13.65
CA LEU A 137 1.58 3.69 -13.62
C LEU A 137 1.40 4.73 -14.70
N GLN A 138 1.55 6.01 -14.34
CA GLN A 138 1.49 7.14 -15.27
C GLN A 138 2.46 8.23 -14.86
N LEU A 139 2.97 8.99 -15.84
CA LEU A 139 3.77 10.16 -15.59
C LEU A 139 2.86 11.28 -15.05
N SER A 140 3.26 11.92 -13.96
CA SER A 140 2.56 13.10 -13.45
C SER A 140 3.03 14.37 -14.16
N GLY A 141 2.23 15.45 -14.08
CA GLY A 141 2.64 16.78 -14.52
C GLY A 141 3.57 17.50 -13.53
N VAL A 142 3.89 16.88 -12.39
CA VAL A 142 4.68 17.48 -11.32
C VAL A 142 6.17 17.30 -11.60
N GLN A 143 6.96 18.35 -11.35
CA GLN A 143 8.42 18.33 -11.51
C GLN A 143 9.08 19.14 -10.38
N PHE A 144 10.31 18.77 -10.05
CA PHE A 144 11.21 19.55 -9.20
C PHE A 144 12.09 20.46 -10.05
N HIS A 145 12.68 21.47 -9.45
CA HIS A 145 13.60 22.38 -10.12
C HIS A 145 14.86 21.65 -10.59
N ASP A 146 15.55 21.06 -9.63
CA ASP A 146 16.83 20.39 -9.78
C ASP A 146 17.02 19.33 -8.69
N ASP A 147 18.18 18.68 -8.67
CA ASP A 147 18.53 17.68 -7.66
C ASP A 147 18.61 18.28 -6.24
N ALA A 148 19.06 19.52 -6.10
CA ALA A 148 19.12 20.19 -4.80
C ALA A 148 17.72 20.39 -4.20
N HIS A 149 16.72 20.70 -5.02
CA HIS A 149 15.33 20.78 -4.58
C HIS A 149 14.80 19.41 -4.10
N VAL A 150 15.12 18.31 -4.79
CA VAL A 150 14.76 16.97 -4.32
C VAL A 150 15.45 16.65 -2.99
N MET A 151 16.75 16.98 -2.85
CA MET A 151 17.50 16.79 -1.61
C MET A 151 16.90 17.59 -0.43
N ASN A 152 16.46 18.82 -0.64
CA ASN A 152 15.78 19.61 0.39
C ASN A 152 14.50 18.95 0.89
N ILE A 153 13.73 18.32 -0.02
CA ILE A 153 12.54 17.57 0.37
C ILE A 153 12.93 16.29 1.13
N ILE A 154 13.98 15.61 0.71
CA ILE A 154 14.53 14.45 1.43
C ILE A 154 14.90 14.84 2.87
N GLU A 155 15.60 15.94 3.07
CA GLU A 155 15.97 16.43 4.40
C GLU A 155 14.74 16.75 5.27
N ARG A 156 13.68 17.35 4.68
CA ARG A 156 12.41 17.59 5.38
C ARG A 156 11.71 16.30 5.81
N ILE A 157 11.84 15.23 5.04
CA ILE A 157 11.30 13.91 5.41
C ILE A 157 12.11 13.29 6.55
N LEU A 158 13.43 13.37 6.50
CA LEU A 158 14.33 12.65 7.40
C LEU A 158 14.59 13.36 8.73
N SER A 159 14.71 14.70 8.71
CA SER A 159 15.03 15.50 9.90
C SER A 159 14.07 15.26 11.08
N PRO A 160 12.72 15.22 10.91
CA PRO A 160 11.80 14.99 12.03
C PRO A 160 11.94 13.62 12.69
N ILE A 161 12.48 12.62 11.99
CA ILE A 161 12.68 11.26 12.49
C ILE A 161 14.14 11.00 12.93
N GLY A 162 14.98 12.04 12.93
CA GLY A 162 16.37 11.94 13.35
C GLY A 162 17.24 11.05 12.46
N ARG A 163 16.86 10.90 11.16
CA ARG A 163 17.65 10.18 10.18
C ARG A 163 18.42 11.13 9.29
N HIS A 164 19.51 10.64 8.73
CA HIS A 164 20.36 11.37 7.80
C HIS A 164 20.68 10.50 6.59
N ILE A 165 20.97 11.13 5.46
CA ILE A 165 21.39 10.48 4.23
C ILE A 165 22.54 11.28 3.61
N ASP A 166 23.58 10.59 3.19
CA ASP A 166 24.76 11.16 2.54
C ASP A 166 25.42 10.15 1.60
N GLU A 167 26.53 10.50 0.98
CA GLU A 167 27.26 9.62 0.05
C GLU A 167 27.78 8.35 0.74
N SER A 168 27.99 8.34 2.06
CA SER A 168 28.43 7.17 2.82
C SER A 168 27.29 6.23 3.17
N THR A 169 26.08 6.77 3.35
CA THR A 169 24.84 6.06 3.60
C THR A 169 23.77 6.52 2.61
N PRO A 170 23.91 6.15 1.32
CA PRO A 170 23.12 6.75 0.24
C PRO A 170 21.71 6.19 0.06
N LEU A 171 21.24 5.37 0.97
CA LEU A 171 19.90 4.80 0.97
C LEU A 171 19.29 4.79 2.38
N VAL A 172 17.98 5.10 2.47
CA VAL A 172 17.26 5.12 3.75
C VAL A 172 15.78 4.84 3.54
N ASP A 173 15.22 4.07 4.46
CA ASP A 173 13.76 3.92 4.60
C ASP A 173 13.25 4.85 5.69
N ALA A 174 12.13 5.49 5.44
CA ALA A 174 11.50 6.45 6.32
C ALA A 174 9.98 6.25 6.35
N ARG A 175 9.31 7.01 7.21
CA ARG A 175 7.86 7.06 7.26
C ARG A 175 7.40 8.50 7.44
N LEU A 176 6.38 8.90 6.69
CA LEU A 176 5.71 10.18 6.87
C LEU A 176 4.80 10.16 8.10
N LYS A 177 4.37 11.34 8.54
CA LYS A 177 3.45 11.48 9.69
C LYS A 177 2.10 10.78 9.49
N ASP A 178 1.65 10.65 8.24
CA ASP A 178 0.41 9.95 7.88
C ASP A 178 0.55 8.41 7.85
N GLY A 179 1.78 7.90 8.10
CA GLY A 179 2.10 6.48 8.05
C GLY A 179 2.61 5.98 6.70
N SER A 180 2.64 6.82 5.65
CA SER A 180 3.15 6.45 4.33
C SER A 180 4.63 6.06 4.41
N ARG A 181 4.99 4.96 3.73
CA ARG A 181 6.38 4.47 3.66
C ARG A 181 7.15 5.25 2.61
N VAL A 182 8.38 5.60 2.90
CA VAL A 182 9.27 6.31 1.99
C VAL A 182 10.58 5.56 1.89
N ASN A 183 10.96 5.19 0.68
CA ASN A 183 12.31 4.72 0.36
C ASN A 183 13.04 5.82 -0.40
N ILE A 184 14.25 6.11 0.00
CA ILE A 184 15.10 7.17 -0.58
C ILE A 184 16.44 6.55 -0.97
N ILE A 185 16.89 6.88 -2.16
CA ILE A 185 18.22 6.55 -2.66
C ILE A 185 18.82 7.74 -3.40
N ILE A 186 20.10 8.04 -3.14
CA ILE A 186 20.79 9.19 -3.72
C ILE A 186 22.04 8.77 -4.50
N PRO A 187 22.64 9.68 -5.30
CA PRO A 187 23.97 9.45 -5.84
C PRO A 187 25.00 9.13 -4.74
N PRO A 188 26.04 8.29 -5.00
CA PRO A 188 26.42 7.79 -6.32
C PRO A 188 25.65 6.55 -6.80
N LEU A 189 24.76 5.98 -5.98
CA LEU A 189 24.01 4.77 -6.35
C LEU A 189 22.88 5.07 -7.36
N ALA A 190 22.16 6.15 -7.16
CA ALA A 190 21.08 6.59 -8.06
C ALA A 190 21.66 7.46 -9.19
N LEU A 191 21.88 6.85 -10.35
CA LEU A 191 22.52 7.51 -11.52
C LEU A 191 21.63 8.58 -12.18
N CYS A 192 20.34 8.58 -11.93
CA CYS A 192 19.39 9.57 -12.46
C CYS A 192 19.17 10.79 -11.56
N GLY A 193 19.96 10.92 -10.48
CA GLY A 193 19.76 11.89 -9.43
C GLY A 193 19.05 11.28 -8.21
N PRO A 194 18.73 12.08 -7.17
CA PRO A 194 18.03 11.60 -5.99
C PRO A 194 16.66 11.03 -6.34
N CYS A 195 16.33 9.87 -5.76
CA CYS A 195 15.04 9.19 -5.99
C CYS A 195 14.28 9.05 -4.67
N ILE A 196 12.97 9.26 -4.73
CA ILE A 196 12.05 9.08 -3.61
C ILE A 196 10.90 8.19 -4.07
N THR A 197 10.67 7.08 -3.38
CA THR A 197 9.49 6.24 -3.61
C THR A 197 8.60 6.28 -2.38
N ILE A 198 7.36 6.77 -2.53
CA ILE A 198 6.39 6.87 -1.45
C ILE A 198 5.25 5.92 -1.74
N ARG A 199 5.01 4.97 -0.84
CA ARG A 199 3.82 4.14 -0.82
C ARG A 199 2.85 4.70 0.19
N LYS A 200 1.76 5.28 -0.29
CA LYS A 200 0.78 5.94 0.57
C LYS A 200 0.07 4.95 1.47
N PHE A 201 -0.15 5.38 2.68
CA PHE A 201 -0.92 4.63 3.64
C PHE A 201 -2.42 4.78 3.35
N ALA A 202 -3.12 3.65 3.14
CA ALA A 202 -4.56 3.69 2.83
C ALA A 202 -5.35 4.33 3.98
N GLN A 203 -6.00 5.46 3.72
CA GLN A 203 -6.76 6.19 4.75
C GLN A 203 -8.06 5.50 5.12
N LYS A 204 -8.72 4.83 4.16
CA LYS A 204 -9.97 4.08 4.40
C LYS A 204 -9.67 2.60 4.44
N ALA A 205 -10.01 1.96 5.56
CA ALA A 205 -10.06 0.51 5.62
C ALA A 205 -11.16 0.02 4.68
N LEU A 206 -10.82 -0.99 3.86
CA LEU A 206 -11.82 -1.68 3.04
C LEU A 206 -12.64 -2.60 3.94
N SER A 207 -13.91 -2.79 3.58
CA SER A 207 -14.81 -3.77 4.20
C SER A 207 -14.88 -5.05 3.37
N VAL A 208 -15.48 -6.08 3.93
CA VAL A 208 -15.73 -7.33 3.19
C VAL A 208 -16.67 -7.09 2.00
N GLU A 209 -17.65 -6.19 2.14
CA GLU A 209 -18.57 -5.79 1.08
C GLU A 209 -17.82 -5.15 -0.10
N ASN A 210 -16.74 -4.40 0.19
CA ASN A 210 -15.88 -3.86 -0.87
C ASN A 210 -15.16 -4.99 -1.62
N LEU A 211 -14.63 -6.01 -0.92
CA LEU A 211 -13.99 -7.16 -1.57
C LEU A 211 -14.98 -7.95 -2.44
N ILE A 212 -16.23 -8.12 -1.97
CA ILE A 212 -17.30 -8.76 -2.75
C ILE A 212 -17.64 -7.91 -3.97
N SER A 213 -17.84 -6.61 -3.81
CA SER A 213 -18.19 -5.70 -4.91
C SER A 213 -17.09 -5.62 -5.98
N PHE A 214 -15.81 -5.75 -5.59
CA PHE A 214 -14.68 -5.86 -6.51
C PHE A 214 -14.58 -7.26 -7.15
N GLY A 215 -15.41 -8.20 -6.69
CA GLY A 215 -15.35 -9.59 -7.10
C GLY A 215 -14.05 -10.28 -6.70
N THR A 216 -13.42 -9.85 -5.62
CA THR A 216 -12.23 -10.50 -5.07
C THR A 216 -12.56 -11.85 -4.46
N LEU A 217 -13.75 -11.97 -3.87
CA LEU A 217 -14.40 -13.18 -3.37
C LEU A 217 -15.92 -13.01 -3.48
N ASP A 218 -16.67 -14.09 -3.35
CA ASP A 218 -18.13 -14.05 -3.28
C ASP A 218 -18.64 -14.06 -1.83
N ARG A 219 -19.97 -13.99 -1.69
CA ARG A 219 -20.62 -14.00 -0.37
C ARG A 219 -20.40 -15.30 0.38
N LYS A 220 -20.49 -16.44 -0.30
CA LYS A 220 -20.31 -17.77 0.29
C LYS A 220 -18.91 -17.97 0.85
N MET A 221 -17.88 -17.56 0.08
CA MET A 221 -16.49 -17.54 0.57
C MET A 221 -16.30 -16.61 1.77
N ALA A 222 -16.92 -15.41 1.73
CA ALA A 222 -16.84 -14.46 2.84
C ALA A 222 -17.43 -15.03 4.13
N ASP A 223 -18.59 -15.65 4.05
CA ASP A 223 -19.27 -16.27 5.19
C ASP A 223 -18.47 -17.47 5.74
N PHE A 224 -17.88 -18.29 4.84
CA PHE A 224 -16.96 -19.36 5.24
C PHE A 224 -15.74 -18.85 5.98
N ILE A 225 -15.05 -17.84 5.43
CA ILE A 225 -13.85 -17.27 6.07
C ILE A 225 -14.21 -16.63 7.43
N LYS A 226 -15.36 -15.95 7.51
CA LYS A 226 -15.88 -15.42 8.78
C LYS A 226 -16.06 -16.53 9.81
N ALA A 227 -16.69 -17.64 9.42
CA ALA A 227 -16.87 -18.81 10.27
C ALA A 227 -15.50 -19.39 10.71
N CYS A 228 -14.53 -19.52 9.82
CA CYS A 228 -13.17 -19.97 10.13
C CYS A 228 -12.50 -19.07 11.19
N ILE A 229 -12.60 -17.75 11.04
CA ILE A 229 -11.99 -16.80 11.98
C ILE A 229 -12.68 -16.89 13.37
N GLN A 230 -14.00 -17.01 13.39
CA GLN A 230 -14.75 -17.18 14.63
C GLN A 230 -14.44 -18.52 15.31
N ALA A 231 -14.24 -19.58 14.52
CA ALA A 231 -13.85 -20.90 15.01
C ALA A 231 -12.35 -21.03 15.34
N ARG A 232 -11.58 -19.92 15.30
CA ARG A 232 -10.16 -19.88 15.65
C ARG A 232 -9.28 -20.77 14.73
N ILE A 233 -9.57 -20.81 13.45
CA ILE A 233 -8.74 -21.48 12.46
C ILE A 233 -7.51 -20.61 12.14
N ASN A 234 -6.33 -21.20 12.14
CA ASN A 234 -5.08 -20.54 11.76
C ASN A 234 -5.01 -20.37 10.23
N ILE A 235 -4.89 -19.14 9.76
CA ILE A 235 -4.99 -18.81 8.34
C ILE A 235 -3.72 -18.18 7.80
N LEU A 236 -3.23 -18.71 6.69
CA LEU A 236 -2.18 -18.13 5.86
C LEU A 236 -2.78 -17.47 4.62
N VAL A 237 -2.63 -16.16 4.46
CA VAL A 237 -2.97 -15.46 3.22
C VAL A 237 -1.74 -15.43 2.32
N SER A 238 -1.79 -16.17 1.24
CA SER A 238 -0.71 -16.34 0.27
C SER A 238 -0.98 -15.59 -1.03
N GLY A 239 0.05 -15.14 -1.72
CA GLY A 239 -0.09 -14.49 -3.03
C GLY A 239 1.15 -13.73 -3.47
N GLY A 240 1.20 -13.35 -4.74
CA GLY A 240 2.27 -12.55 -5.34
C GLY A 240 2.33 -11.12 -4.81
N THR A 241 3.34 -10.36 -5.25
CA THR A 241 3.44 -8.92 -4.96
C THR A 241 2.28 -8.16 -5.58
N GLY A 242 1.68 -7.23 -4.83
CA GLY A 242 0.55 -6.42 -5.29
C GLY A 242 -0.77 -7.20 -5.45
N SER A 243 -0.85 -8.45 -4.99
CA SER A 243 -2.12 -9.22 -5.01
C SER A 243 -3.14 -8.71 -3.99
N GLY A 244 -2.72 -7.96 -2.96
CA GLY A 244 -3.61 -7.39 -1.94
C GLY A 244 -3.68 -8.19 -0.65
N LYS A 245 -2.70 -9.06 -0.34
CA LYS A 245 -2.67 -9.91 0.87
C LYS A 245 -2.89 -9.13 2.17
N THR A 246 -2.11 -8.08 2.40
CA THR A 246 -2.22 -7.25 3.61
C THR A 246 -3.60 -6.59 3.72
N THR A 247 -4.16 -6.15 2.59
CA THR A 247 -5.52 -5.61 2.53
C THR A 247 -6.55 -6.66 2.90
N THR A 248 -6.44 -7.85 2.33
CA THR A 248 -7.32 -8.98 2.65
C THR A 248 -7.17 -9.37 4.13
N LEU A 249 -5.94 -9.52 4.63
CA LEU A 249 -5.67 -9.82 6.04
C LEU A 249 -6.33 -8.77 6.96
N ASN A 250 -6.22 -7.48 6.63
CA ASN A 250 -6.85 -6.40 7.39
C ASN A 250 -8.38 -6.48 7.38
N VAL A 251 -8.99 -6.78 6.23
CA VAL A 251 -10.45 -6.98 6.13
C VAL A 251 -10.89 -8.19 6.95
N LEU A 252 -10.18 -9.31 6.82
CA LEU A 252 -10.51 -10.54 7.54
C LEU A 252 -10.36 -10.39 9.05
N SER A 253 -9.39 -9.61 9.53
CA SER A 253 -9.23 -9.33 10.95
C SER A 253 -10.44 -8.65 11.57
N SER A 254 -11.30 -7.98 10.77
CA SER A 254 -12.55 -7.39 11.26
C SER A 254 -13.58 -8.43 11.73
N PHE A 255 -13.42 -9.69 11.36
CA PHE A 255 -14.26 -10.79 11.83
C PHE A 255 -13.86 -11.35 13.21
N ILE A 256 -12.71 -10.92 13.73
CA ILE A 256 -12.26 -11.30 15.08
C ILE A 256 -13.18 -10.67 16.11
N PRO A 257 -13.69 -11.42 17.11
CA PRO A 257 -14.54 -10.88 18.16
C PRO A 257 -13.91 -9.73 18.95
N GLU A 258 -14.74 -8.75 19.33
CA GLU A 258 -14.31 -7.53 20.04
C GLU A 258 -13.69 -7.80 21.43
N ASN A 259 -14.02 -8.91 22.07
CA ASN A 259 -13.56 -9.28 23.39
C ASN A 259 -12.16 -9.97 23.38
N GLU A 260 -11.58 -10.18 22.22
CA GLU A 260 -10.26 -10.82 22.09
C GLU A 260 -9.12 -9.79 22.12
N ARG A 261 -8.01 -10.14 22.78
CA ARG A 261 -6.77 -9.37 22.77
C ARG A 261 -5.94 -9.77 21.57
N ILE A 262 -5.68 -8.82 20.68
CA ILE A 262 -4.93 -9.03 19.44
C ILE A 262 -3.57 -8.36 19.56
N VAL A 263 -2.51 -9.08 19.20
CA VAL A 263 -1.18 -8.49 19.00
C VAL A 263 -0.83 -8.57 17.53
N THR A 264 -0.60 -7.42 16.88
CA THR A 264 -0.13 -7.36 15.50
C THR A 264 1.38 -7.13 15.48
N ILE A 265 2.08 -7.78 14.55
CA ILE A 265 3.54 -7.71 14.40
C ILE A 265 3.86 -7.50 12.92
N GLU A 266 4.53 -6.41 12.59
CA GLU A 266 4.81 -6.04 11.20
C GLU A 266 6.20 -5.41 11.07
N ASP A 267 6.80 -5.47 9.88
CA ASP A 267 8.01 -4.69 9.56
C ASP A 267 7.71 -3.19 9.53
N ALA A 268 6.57 -2.84 9.00
CA ALA A 268 6.00 -1.51 9.11
C ALA A 268 4.49 -1.67 9.23
N ALA A 269 3.91 -1.07 10.26
CA ALA A 269 2.51 -1.23 10.60
C ALA A 269 1.60 -0.70 9.49
N GLU A 270 0.93 -1.60 8.78
CA GLU A 270 -0.07 -1.33 7.74
C GLU A 270 -1.48 -1.75 8.19
N LEU A 271 -1.57 -2.68 9.14
CA LEU A 271 -2.84 -3.18 9.64
C LEU A 271 -3.55 -2.14 10.50
N LYS A 272 -4.84 -1.94 10.25
CA LYS A 272 -5.73 -1.05 11.00
C LYS A 272 -6.91 -1.85 11.52
N LEU A 273 -6.70 -2.58 12.58
CA LEU A 273 -7.75 -3.31 13.26
C LEU A 273 -8.65 -2.33 14.03
N GLN A 274 -9.96 -2.61 14.05
CA GLN A 274 -10.94 -1.74 14.69
C GLN A 274 -11.32 -2.18 16.12
N GLN A 275 -10.89 -3.37 16.54
CA GLN A 275 -11.15 -3.88 17.86
C GLN A 275 -10.50 -3.01 18.93
N THR A 276 -11.14 -2.93 20.10
CA THR A 276 -10.71 -2.08 21.21
C THR A 276 -9.38 -2.53 21.82
N HIS A 277 -9.11 -3.83 21.81
CA HIS A 277 -7.95 -4.41 22.50
C HIS A 277 -6.88 -4.90 21.54
N VAL A 278 -6.27 -3.97 20.78
CA VAL A 278 -5.20 -4.23 19.83
C VAL A 278 -3.88 -3.64 20.32
N VAL A 279 -2.81 -4.42 20.29
CA VAL A 279 -1.45 -3.95 20.52
C VAL A 279 -0.66 -4.11 19.23
N THR A 280 -0.26 -3.00 18.64
CA THR A 280 0.51 -2.98 17.40
C THR A 280 2.01 -2.90 17.70
N LEU A 281 2.77 -3.85 17.19
CA LEU A 281 4.23 -3.92 17.31
C LEU A 281 4.85 -3.78 15.92
N GLU A 282 5.91 -2.98 15.85
CA GLU A 282 6.67 -2.75 14.62
C GLU A 282 8.14 -3.10 14.84
N SER A 283 8.75 -3.80 13.87
CA SER A 283 10.17 -4.11 13.89
C SER A 283 11.01 -2.83 13.78
N ARG A 284 12.23 -2.89 14.25
CA ARG A 284 13.17 -1.77 14.15
C ARG A 284 14.47 -2.27 13.52
N PRO A 285 14.90 -1.70 12.39
CA PRO A 285 16.22 -1.98 11.82
C PRO A 285 17.32 -1.51 12.76
N ALA A 286 18.52 -2.05 12.58
CA ALA A 286 19.71 -1.56 13.29
C ALA A 286 19.93 -0.06 13.00
N ASN A 287 20.49 0.64 13.99
CA ASN A 287 20.95 2.02 13.80
C ASN A 287 22.24 2.06 12.95
N ILE A 288 22.77 3.26 12.69
CA ILE A 288 24.01 3.48 11.90
C ILE A 288 25.21 2.71 12.48
N GLU A 289 25.23 2.48 13.79
CA GLU A 289 26.28 1.73 14.51
C GLU A 289 26.05 0.20 14.43
N GLY A 290 25.02 -0.27 13.72
CA GLY A 290 24.68 -1.70 13.63
C GLY A 290 24.02 -2.27 14.89
N SER A 291 23.59 -1.42 15.84
CA SER A 291 23.00 -1.83 17.11
C SER A 291 21.51 -1.49 17.23
N GLY A 292 20.82 -2.05 18.23
CA GLY A 292 19.44 -1.72 18.55
C GLY A 292 18.40 -2.31 17.58
N GLN A 293 18.75 -3.27 16.73
CA GLN A 293 17.81 -4.00 15.90
C GLN A 293 16.81 -4.78 16.76
N ILE A 294 15.53 -4.72 16.41
CA ILE A 294 14.44 -5.56 16.93
C ILE A 294 13.75 -6.19 15.74
N THR A 295 13.88 -7.49 15.60
CA THR A 295 13.32 -8.26 14.47
C THR A 295 11.87 -8.65 14.72
N ILE A 296 11.13 -9.03 13.66
CA ILE A 296 9.81 -9.68 13.80
C ILE A 296 9.91 -10.88 14.73
N ARG A 297 10.96 -11.67 14.62
CA ARG A 297 11.22 -12.83 15.48
C ARG A 297 11.26 -12.47 16.96
N ASP A 298 11.95 -11.40 17.34
CA ASP A 298 12.02 -10.92 18.72
C ASP A 298 10.64 -10.50 19.23
N LEU A 299 9.87 -9.83 18.36
CA LEU A 299 8.52 -9.39 18.67
C LEU A 299 7.54 -10.56 18.84
N VAL A 300 7.61 -11.61 18.00
CA VAL A 300 6.79 -12.81 18.16
C VAL A 300 7.09 -13.48 19.49
N LYS A 301 8.37 -13.68 19.84
CA LYS A 301 8.76 -14.24 21.14
C LYS A 301 8.27 -13.41 22.33
N ASN A 302 8.28 -12.09 22.20
CA ASN A 302 7.76 -11.20 23.24
C ASN A 302 6.25 -11.25 23.33
N ALA A 303 5.54 -11.31 22.18
CA ALA A 303 4.09 -11.36 22.11
C ALA A 303 3.51 -12.55 22.90
N LEU A 304 4.16 -13.72 22.88
CA LEU A 304 3.76 -14.89 23.66
C LEU A 304 3.68 -14.65 25.18
N ARG A 305 4.36 -13.61 25.68
CA ARG A 305 4.33 -13.18 27.10
C ARG A 305 3.36 -12.06 27.38
N MET A 306 2.70 -11.54 26.33
CA MET A 306 1.76 -10.42 26.43
C MET A 306 0.31 -10.87 26.63
N ARG A 307 0.08 -12.19 26.81
CA ARG A 307 -1.25 -12.80 26.94
C ARG A 307 -2.18 -12.47 25.77
N PRO A 308 -1.77 -12.67 24.52
CA PRO A 308 -2.64 -12.48 23.39
C PRO A 308 -3.65 -13.62 23.28
N ASP A 309 -4.87 -13.32 22.80
CA ASP A 309 -5.80 -14.34 22.31
C ASP A 309 -5.45 -14.69 20.85
N ARG A 310 -4.96 -13.71 20.08
CA ARG A 310 -4.50 -13.91 18.70
C ARG A 310 -3.23 -13.12 18.42
N ILE A 311 -2.38 -13.71 17.59
CA ILE A 311 -1.19 -13.05 17.03
C ILE A 311 -1.39 -12.91 15.52
N ILE A 312 -1.25 -11.69 15.01
CA ILE A 312 -1.31 -11.41 13.57
C ILE A 312 0.07 -10.95 13.13
N VAL A 313 0.73 -11.78 12.31
CA VAL A 313 2.01 -11.39 11.70
C VAL A 313 1.74 -10.87 10.29
N GLY A 314 2.02 -9.62 10.04
CA GLY A 314 1.73 -8.95 8.77
C GLY A 314 2.30 -9.71 7.58
N GLU A 315 3.55 -10.16 7.67
CA GLU A 315 4.20 -11.01 6.67
C GLU A 315 5.35 -11.80 7.27
N VAL A 316 5.49 -13.06 6.87
CA VAL A 316 6.68 -13.88 7.15
C VAL A 316 7.54 -14.01 5.90
N ARG A 317 8.85 -13.81 6.07
CA ARG A 317 9.85 -13.79 4.97
C ARG A 317 11.08 -14.65 5.23
N SER A 318 11.36 -14.95 6.51
CA SER A 318 12.58 -15.59 6.94
C SER A 318 12.34 -16.47 8.19
N GLY A 319 13.34 -16.61 9.05
CA GLY A 319 13.33 -17.49 10.22
C GLY A 319 12.25 -17.23 11.27
N GLU A 320 11.58 -16.07 11.26
CA GLU A 320 10.43 -15.77 12.11
C GLU A 320 9.25 -16.71 11.86
N ALA A 321 9.20 -17.35 10.69
CA ALA A 321 8.19 -18.35 10.36
C ALA A 321 8.15 -19.50 11.39
N LEU A 322 9.30 -19.93 11.91
CA LEU A 322 9.35 -20.98 12.93
C LEU A 322 8.67 -20.53 14.24
N ASP A 323 8.98 -19.32 14.72
CA ASP A 323 8.44 -18.80 15.97
C ASP A 323 6.91 -18.54 15.84
N MET A 324 6.46 -18.13 14.66
CA MET A 324 5.03 -18.02 14.34
C MET A 324 4.32 -19.38 14.34
N LEU A 325 4.89 -20.41 13.69
CA LEU A 325 4.32 -21.76 13.69
C LEU A 325 4.26 -22.33 15.12
N GLN A 326 5.28 -22.07 15.94
CA GLN A 326 5.27 -22.43 17.35
C GLN A 326 4.17 -21.72 18.13
N ALA A 327 3.94 -20.42 17.87
CA ALA A 327 2.84 -19.68 18.50
C ALA A 327 1.48 -20.32 18.17
N MET A 328 1.24 -20.64 16.89
CA MET A 328 0.02 -21.31 16.42
C MET A 328 -0.17 -22.71 17.03
N ASN A 329 0.93 -23.45 17.28
CA ASN A 329 0.91 -24.80 17.87
C ASN A 329 0.83 -24.80 19.40
N THR A 330 0.92 -23.64 20.08
CA THR A 330 1.02 -23.56 21.54
C THR A 330 -0.11 -22.76 22.19
N GLY A 331 -1.32 -22.83 21.62
CA GLY A 331 -2.53 -22.29 22.24
C GLY A 331 -2.88 -20.86 21.83
N HIS A 332 -2.32 -20.35 20.71
CA HIS A 332 -2.73 -19.07 20.12
C HIS A 332 -3.48 -19.33 18.81
N ASP A 333 -4.49 -20.22 18.90
CA ASP A 333 -5.36 -20.57 17.77
C ASP A 333 -6.08 -19.37 17.17
N GLY A 334 -6.29 -19.41 15.85
CA GLY A 334 -6.89 -18.31 15.10
C GLY A 334 -5.91 -17.19 14.75
N SER A 335 -4.62 -17.44 14.84
CA SER A 335 -3.57 -16.54 14.38
C SER A 335 -3.57 -16.42 12.86
N LEU A 336 -3.25 -15.24 12.37
CA LEU A 336 -3.27 -14.91 10.94
C LEU A 336 -1.90 -14.43 10.48
N THR A 337 -1.52 -14.77 9.25
CA THR A 337 -0.29 -14.23 8.65
C THR A 337 -0.38 -14.17 7.14
N THR A 338 0.59 -13.48 6.51
CA THR A 338 0.76 -13.53 5.06
C THR A 338 2.14 -14.07 4.66
N ALA A 339 2.20 -14.68 3.48
CA ALA A 339 3.45 -15.04 2.82
C ALA A 339 3.38 -14.83 1.30
N HIS A 340 4.53 -14.61 0.69
CA HIS A 340 4.62 -14.54 -0.77
C HIS A 340 4.73 -15.96 -1.36
N ALA A 341 3.72 -16.39 -2.13
CA ALA A 341 3.81 -17.60 -2.97
C ALA A 341 2.82 -17.49 -4.14
N ASN A 342 3.00 -18.35 -5.15
CA ASN A 342 2.17 -18.35 -6.36
C ASN A 342 1.01 -19.36 -6.28
N THR A 343 1.14 -20.40 -5.48
CA THR A 343 0.13 -21.43 -5.25
C THR A 343 0.10 -21.82 -3.76
N PRO A 344 -1.00 -22.45 -3.28
CA PRO A 344 -1.04 -22.98 -1.90
C PRO A 344 0.11 -23.94 -1.59
N ARG A 345 0.46 -24.80 -2.54
CA ARG A 345 1.58 -25.76 -2.38
C ARG A 345 2.92 -25.05 -2.29
N ASP A 346 3.15 -24.01 -3.11
CA ASP A 346 4.37 -23.21 -3.04
C ASP A 346 4.47 -22.48 -1.70
N ALA A 347 3.34 -22.06 -1.12
CA ALA A 347 3.32 -21.42 0.19
C ALA A 347 3.85 -22.35 1.29
N LEU A 348 3.46 -23.62 1.29
CA LEU A 348 3.99 -24.62 2.24
C LEU A 348 5.48 -24.86 2.03
N SER A 349 5.92 -25.04 0.78
CA SER A 349 7.35 -25.21 0.45
C SER A 349 8.19 -23.98 0.84
N ARG A 350 7.62 -22.80 0.71
CA ARG A 350 8.29 -21.56 1.10
C ARG A 350 8.39 -21.43 2.61
N LEU A 351 7.36 -21.80 3.38
CA LEU A 351 7.44 -21.87 4.84
C LEU A 351 8.53 -22.87 5.30
N GLU A 352 8.63 -24.03 4.66
CA GLU A 352 9.71 -24.98 4.91
C GLU A 352 11.09 -24.33 4.74
N THR A 353 11.30 -23.62 3.63
CA THR A 353 12.53 -22.87 3.36
C THR A 353 12.80 -21.79 4.41
N MET A 354 11.78 -21.04 4.82
CA MET A 354 11.92 -20.00 5.84
C MET A 354 12.29 -20.58 7.21
N VAL A 355 11.71 -21.72 7.59
CA VAL A 355 12.06 -22.42 8.84
C VAL A 355 13.52 -22.85 8.81
N LEU A 356 14.02 -23.38 7.68
CA LEU A 356 15.44 -23.71 7.51
C LEU A 356 16.35 -22.49 7.66
N MET A 357 15.91 -21.32 7.18
CA MET A 357 16.64 -20.05 7.35
C MET A 357 16.71 -19.57 8.81
N ALA A 358 15.91 -20.13 9.72
CA ALA A 358 16.00 -19.83 11.16
C ALA A 358 17.31 -20.28 11.81
N GLY A 359 18.11 -21.10 11.11
CA GLY A 359 19.43 -21.54 11.54
C GLY A 359 19.41 -22.72 12.53
N PHE A 360 18.30 -23.42 12.68
CA PHE A 360 18.21 -24.64 13.49
C PHE A 360 18.39 -25.88 12.61
N GLU A 361 19.16 -26.82 13.09
CA GLU A 361 19.26 -28.16 12.47
C GLU A 361 18.00 -28.96 12.81
N MET A 362 16.96 -28.82 11.97
CA MET A 362 15.73 -29.59 12.07
C MET A 362 15.58 -30.51 10.86
N PRO A 363 15.21 -31.81 11.07
CA PRO A 363 14.84 -32.67 9.96
C PRO A 363 13.65 -32.08 9.18
N VAL A 364 13.70 -32.14 7.84
CA VAL A 364 12.65 -31.62 6.98
C VAL A 364 11.26 -32.16 7.33
N ARG A 365 11.20 -33.46 7.72
CA ARG A 365 9.96 -34.06 8.17
C ARG A 365 9.38 -33.37 9.41
N ALA A 366 10.21 -33.04 10.41
CA ALA A 366 9.75 -32.33 11.61
C ALA A 366 9.27 -30.92 11.29
N ILE A 367 9.87 -30.24 10.30
CA ILE A 367 9.41 -28.95 9.81
C ILE A 367 8.02 -29.08 9.17
N ARG A 368 7.81 -30.09 8.34
CA ARG A 368 6.52 -30.36 7.70
C ARG A 368 5.43 -30.71 8.71
N GLU A 369 5.77 -31.50 9.73
CA GLU A 369 4.87 -31.78 10.85
C GLU A 369 4.47 -30.51 11.59
N GLN A 370 5.41 -29.59 11.85
CA GLN A 370 5.11 -28.28 12.45
C GLN A 370 4.19 -27.42 11.58
N ILE A 371 4.43 -27.40 10.28
CA ILE A 371 3.63 -26.61 9.33
C ILE A 371 2.21 -27.17 9.24
N SER A 372 2.05 -28.50 9.04
CA SER A 372 0.73 -29.12 8.88
C SER A 372 -0.10 -29.13 10.16
N SER A 373 0.56 -29.01 11.33
CA SER A 373 -0.14 -28.85 12.61
C SER A 373 -0.55 -27.40 12.88
N ALA A 374 0.24 -26.42 12.41
CA ALA A 374 0.03 -25.02 12.71
C ALA A 374 -0.93 -24.32 11.73
N ILE A 375 -0.76 -24.53 10.43
CA ILE A 375 -1.56 -23.89 9.39
C ILE A 375 -2.72 -24.83 9.00
N GLU A 376 -3.94 -24.34 9.12
CA GLU A 376 -5.14 -25.11 8.82
C GLU A 376 -5.78 -24.68 7.49
N LEU A 377 -5.66 -23.37 7.13
CA LEU A 377 -6.27 -22.85 5.92
C LEU A 377 -5.32 -21.89 5.18
N ILE A 378 -5.26 -22.03 3.86
CA ILE A 378 -4.54 -21.12 2.97
C ILE A 378 -5.53 -20.40 2.08
N LEU A 379 -5.50 -19.06 2.09
CA LEU A 379 -6.21 -18.22 1.15
C LEU A 379 -5.21 -17.74 0.09
N GLN A 380 -5.27 -18.32 -1.10
CA GLN A 380 -4.41 -17.92 -2.22
C GLN A 380 -5.02 -16.76 -2.98
N GLN A 381 -4.31 -15.64 -3.05
CA GLN A 381 -4.77 -14.44 -3.73
C GLN A 381 -3.87 -14.06 -4.90
N SER A 382 -4.45 -13.85 -6.06
CA SER A 382 -3.73 -13.51 -7.29
C SER A 382 -4.19 -12.18 -7.87
N ARG A 383 -3.23 -11.42 -8.43
CA ARG A 383 -3.53 -10.31 -9.32
C ARG A 383 -3.56 -10.85 -10.75
N LEU A 384 -4.72 -10.76 -11.38
CA LEU A 384 -4.94 -11.27 -12.73
C LEU A 384 -4.41 -10.28 -13.78
N LYS A 385 -4.37 -10.72 -15.05
CA LYS A 385 -3.80 -9.94 -16.17
C LYS A 385 -4.53 -8.62 -16.43
N ASP A 386 -5.82 -8.55 -16.14
CA ASP A 386 -6.66 -7.35 -16.23
C ASP A 386 -6.48 -6.39 -15.05
N GLY A 387 -5.62 -6.74 -14.08
CA GLY A 387 -5.35 -5.98 -12.87
C GLY A 387 -6.31 -6.28 -11.71
N SER A 388 -7.36 -7.07 -11.93
CA SER A 388 -8.28 -7.51 -10.89
C SER A 388 -7.57 -8.43 -9.88
N ARG A 389 -8.06 -8.44 -8.65
CA ARG A 389 -7.53 -9.28 -7.57
C ARG A 389 -8.59 -10.29 -7.17
N LYS A 390 -8.23 -11.58 -7.15
CA LYS A 390 -9.13 -12.68 -6.83
C LYS A 390 -8.52 -13.58 -5.78
N ILE A 391 -9.33 -14.08 -4.84
CA ILE A 391 -8.98 -15.27 -4.05
C ILE A 391 -9.18 -16.46 -4.99
N THR A 392 -8.07 -16.98 -5.50
CA THR A 392 -8.12 -18.05 -6.52
C THR A 392 -8.33 -19.43 -5.93
N TYR A 393 -7.90 -19.63 -4.67
CA TYR A 393 -8.12 -20.87 -3.94
C TYR A 393 -8.35 -20.57 -2.45
N ILE A 394 -9.23 -21.35 -1.83
CA ILE A 394 -9.31 -21.57 -0.39
C ILE A 394 -9.00 -23.03 -0.16
N THR A 395 -7.84 -23.30 0.43
CA THR A 395 -7.27 -24.64 0.51
C THR A 395 -7.06 -25.01 1.98
N GLU A 396 -7.63 -26.12 2.41
CA GLU A 396 -7.35 -26.73 3.69
C GLU A 396 -5.98 -27.42 3.65
N VAL A 397 -5.21 -27.24 4.72
CA VAL A 397 -3.98 -27.99 4.98
C VAL A 397 -4.34 -29.18 5.87
N GLN A 398 -4.13 -30.38 5.35
CA GLN A 398 -4.41 -31.62 6.05
C GLN A 398 -3.16 -32.19 6.70
N HIS A 399 -3.32 -33.32 7.38
CA HIS A 399 -2.20 -34.04 7.97
C HIS A 399 -1.22 -34.58 6.93
N MET A 400 -0.03 -34.95 7.38
CA MET A 400 0.98 -35.55 6.50
C MET A 400 0.60 -36.96 6.10
N GLU A 401 0.78 -37.29 4.81
CA GLU A 401 0.79 -38.64 4.30
C GLU A 401 2.24 -39.00 3.92
N GLY A 402 2.87 -39.86 4.73
CA GLY A 402 4.30 -40.15 4.62
C GLY A 402 5.12 -38.88 4.90
N ASP A 403 5.84 -38.37 3.90
CA ASP A 403 6.66 -37.16 3.99
C ASP A 403 6.03 -35.97 3.27
N VAL A 404 4.77 -36.04 2.84
CA VAL A 404 4.09 -34.98 2.09
C VAL A 404 2.94 -34.38 2.90
N ILE A 405 2.86 -33.05 2.96
CA ILE A 405 1.69 -32.34 3.49
C ILE A 405 0.58 -32.45 2.45
N THR A 406 -0.56 -33.02 2.81
CA THR A 406 -1.72 -33.09 1.94
C THR A 406 -2.57 -31.83 2.05
N THR A 407 -3.22 -31.46 0.97
CA THR A 407 -4.07 -30.26 0.88
C THR A 407 -5.35 -30.58 0.12
N GLN A 408 -6.43 -29.89 0.48
CA GLN A 408 -7.74 -30.04 -0.14
C GLN A 408 -8.30 -28.65 -0.48
N ASP A 409 -8.59 -28.44 -1.75
CA ASP A 409 -9.25 -27.22 -2.17
C ASP A 409 -10.74 -27.26 -1.80
N LEU A 410 -11.22 -26.26 -1.07
CA LEU A 410 -12.61 -26.10 -0.66
C LEU A 410 -13.35 -25.17 -1.63
N PHE A 411 -12.69 -24.10 -2.06
CA PHE A 411 -13.19 -23.17 -3.07
C PHE A 411 -12.10 -22.83 -4.07
N ARG A 412 -12.49 -22.59 -5.32
CA ARG A 412 -11.58 -22.14 -6.38
C ARG A 412 -12.25 -21.14 -7.31
N PHE A 413 -11.45 -20.29 -7.93
CA PHE A 413 -11.90 -19.41 -9.00
C PHE A 413 -11.67 -20.10 -10.34
N GLU A 414 -12.72 -20.30 -11.12
CA GLU A 414 -12.67 -20.84 -12.47
C GLU A 414 -12.81 -19.71 -13.48
N GLN A 415 -11.71 -19.46 -14.21
CA GLN A 415 -11.70 -18.48 -15.28
C GLN A 415 -12.37 -19.05 -16.53
N THR A 416 -13.40 -18.37 -17.07
CA THR A 416 -14.15 -18.81 -18.25
C THR A 416 -13.75 -18.10 -19.53
N GLY A 417 -13.11 -16.91 -19.44
CA GLY A 417 -12.71 -16.17 -20.63
C GLY A 417 -12.31 -14.73 -20.35
N MET A 418 -12.51 -13.88 -21.34
CA MET A 418 -12.40 -12.41 -21.25
C MET A 418 -13.62 -11.78 -21.92
N ASP A 419 -14.13 -10.70 -21.35
CA ASP A 419 -15.21 -9.90 -21.94
C ASP A 419 -14.71 -8.98 -23.06
N ALA A 420 -15.63 -8.24 -23.69
CA ALA A 420 -15.32 -7.32 -24.79
C ALA A 420 -14.43 -6.15 -24.36
N ASP A 421 -14.38 -5.83 -23.07
CA ASP A 421 -13.57 -4.77 -22.50
C ASP A 421 -12.18 -5.27 -22.02
N GLY A 422 -11.88 -6.56 -22.25
CA GLY A 422 -10.63 -7.20 -21.88
C GLY A 422 -10.53 -7.54 -20.38
N LYS A 423 -11.66 -7.56 -19.64
CA LYS A 423 -11.71 -8.04 -18.27
C LYS A 423 -11.86 -9.56 -18.26
N LEU A 424 -11.20 -10.17 -17.30
CA LEU A 424 -11.30 -11.62 -17.08
C LEU A 424 -12.67 -11.97 -16.48
N THR A 425 -13.34 -12.91 -17.14
CA THR A 425 -14.61 -13.48 -16.68
C THR A 425 -14.37 -14.82 -15.99
N GLY A 426 -15.15 -15.13 -14.99
CA GLY A 426 -15.08 -16.37 -14.23
C GLY A 426 -16.03 -16.36 -13.05
N HIS A 427 -16.12 -17.48 -12.37
CA HIS A 427 -16.96 -17.65 -11.19
C HIS A 427 -16.21 -18.42 -10.11
N PHE A 428 -16.66 -18.26 -8.88
CA PHE A 428 -16.16 -19.03 -7.74
C PHE A 428 -16.95 -20.33 -7.64
N VAL A 429 -16.27 -21.41 -7.31
CA VAL A 429 -16.86 -22.75 -7.24
C VAL A 429 -16.53 -23.37 -5.90
N SER A 430 -17.55 -23.87 -5.19
CA SER A 430 -17.35 -24.83 -4.09
C SER A 430 -17.04 -26.20 -4.68
N THR A 431 -16.02 -26.86 -4.13
CA THR A 431 -15.64 -28.22 -4.60
C THR A 431 -16.55 -29.33 -4.08
N GLY A 432 -17.48 -29.01 -3.19
CA GLY A 432 -18.33 -29.99 -2.52
C GLY A 432 -17.66 -30.68 -1.33
N MET A 433 -16.39 -30.38 -1.07
CA MET A 433 -15.62 -30.99 0.02
C MET A 433 -15.84 -30.24 1.32
N GLN A 434 -16.10 -30.97 2.40
CA GLN A 434 -16.17 -30.42 3.76
C GLN A 434 -14.77 -30.42 4.39
N PRO A 435 -14.40 -29.33 5.12
CA PRO A 435 -13.12 -29.29 5.83
C PRO A 435 -13.08 -30.28 7.00
N GLY A 436 -11.92 -30.87 7.25
CA GLY A 436 -11.72 -31.80 8.35
C GLY A 436 -11.80 -31.15 9.74
N PHE A 437 -11.65 -29.81 9.83
CA PHE A 437 -11.74 -29.05 11.08
C PHE A 437 -13.17 -28.64 11.48
N MET A 438 -14.23 -29.28 10.95
CA MET A 438 -15.62 -28.97 11.31
C MET A 438 -15.91 -29.11 12.80
N GLU A 439 -15.20 -29.98 13.52
CA GLU A 439 -15.31 -30.11 14.97
C GLU A 439 -14.96 -28.81 15.72
N LYS A 440 -13.99 -28.03 15.20
CA LYS A 440 -13.64 -26.70 15.76
C LYS A 440 -14.79 -25.71 15.64
N PHE A 441 -15.61 -25.79 14.57
CA PHE A 441 -16.80 -24.96 14.43
C PHE A 441 -17.81 -25.25 15.53
N GLN A 442 -18.12 -26.52 15.73
CA GLN A 442 -19.05 -26.96 16.77
C GLN A 442 -18.56 -26.55 18.18
N THR A 443 -17.27 -26.77 18.46
CA THR A 443 -16.66 -26.42 19.76
C THR A 443 -16.71 -24.93 20.05
N ASN A 444 -16.58 -24.06 19.01
CA ASN A 444 -16.62 -22.62 19.13
C ASN A 444 -18.04 -22.03 18.91
N GLY A 445 -19.06 -22.85 18.78
CA GLY A 445 -20.46 -22.42 18.60
C GLY A 445 -20.72 -21.74 17.25
N VAL A 446 -19.97 -22.11 16.22
CA VAL A 446 -20.14 -21.61 14.85
C VAL A 446 -20.90 -22.63 14.03
N GLU A 447 -22.02 -22.22 13.46
CA GLU A 447 -22.87 -23.08 12.64
C GLU A 447 -22.83 -22.62 11.17
N LEU A 448 -22.72 -23.57 10.27
CA LEU A 448 -22.93 -23.40 8.82
C LEU A 448 -24.11 -24.27 8.37
N PRO A 449 -24.89 -23.84 7.36
CA PRO A 449 -25.92 -24.69 6.77
C PRO A 449 -25.38 -26.04 6.31
N GLU A 450 -26.16 -27.10 6.41
CA GLU A 450 -25.74 -28.46 6.02
C GLU A 450 -25.35 -28.54 4.53
N ASP A 451 -26.02 -27.74 3.68
CA ASP A 451 -25.78 -27.65 2.25
C ASP A 451 -24.71 -26.63 1.86
N PHE A 452 -23.99 -26.05 2.84
CA PHE A 452 -23.06 -24.93 2.62
C PHE A 452 -21.97 -25.28 1.59
N PHE A 453 -21.41 -26.48 1.63
CA PHE A 453 -20.34 -26.90 0.73
C PHE A 453 -20.84 -27.51 -0.58
N MET A 454 -22.13 -27.70 -0.75
CA MET A 454 -22.67 -28.21 -2.03
C MET A 454 -22.33 -27.24 -3.17
N PRO A 455 -21.99 -27.75 -4.37
CA PRO A 455 -21.87 -26.91 -5.58
C PRO A 455 -23.13 -26.09 -5.79
N ASP A 456 -23.00 -24.86 -6.32
CA ASP A 456 -24.13 -23.92 -6.41
C ASP A 456 -25.24 -24.41 -7.36
N GLU A 457 -24.92 -25.24 -8.36
CA GLU A 457 -25.89 -25.90 -9.23
C GLU A 457 -26.82 -26.87 -8.47
N GLU A 458 -26.34 -27.46 -7.36
CA GLU A 458 -27.08 -28.39 -6.51
C GLU A 458 -27.77 -27.70 -5.33
N ALA A 459 -27.25 -26.53 -4.90
CA ALA A 459 -27.75 -25.76 -3.75
C ALA A 459 -28.99 -24.88 -4.05
N GLY A 460 -29.56 -24.95 -5.28
CA GLY A 460 -30.79 -24.23 -5.66
C GLY A 460 -30.70 -22.72 -5.66
N GLY A 461 -29.53 -22.15 -5.89
CA GLY A 461 -29.32 -20.71 -6.15
C GLY A 461 -29.45 -19.78 -4.94
N ARG A 462 -29.26 -20.25 -3.70
CA ARG A 462 -29.39 -19.44 -2.46
C ARG A 462 -28.30 -18.37 -2.27
N TYR A 463 -27.22 -18.43 -3.04
CA TYR A 463 -26.02 -17.59 -2.83
C TYR A 463 -25.70 -16.65 -4.01
N TYR A 464 -26.65 -16.42 -4.93
CA TYR A 464 -26.52 -15.43 -6.01
C TYR A 464 -27.03 -14.06 -5.62
#